data_269580fbd8d2810e4454146843ac8d77
#
_entry.id   269580fbd8d2810e4454146843ac8d77
#
_cell.length_a   1.000
_cell.length_b   1.000
_cell.length_c   1.000
_cell.angle_alpha   90.00
_cell.angle_beta   90.00
_cell.angle_gamma   90.00
#
_symmetry.space_group_name_H-M   'P 1'
#
loop_
_entity.id
_entity.type
_entity.pdbx_description
1 polymer ?
#
loop_
_entity_poly.entity_id
_entity_poly.type
_entity_poly.pdbx_seq_one_letter_code
_entity_poly.pdbx_strand_id
1 'polypeptide(L)'
;AFHGHDPRRNPGLVLGHEFSGVVAESLSTHVSKGTRVTGNPLITCGVCEYCLQGRNNLCSNRTMVGMTRPGAFAEYMSIPAKTLIILPASLSMDAAALTEPAATAVHAINLSMKALHRPIQECNVLVIGGGAIGMLAALLLKHFGVINLVVAETNPLRRASIDQYVSCKTIDPITHSVTENTYDYVIDCVGNKLTRQSAFVAIKPGGVIMHVGLQDWAS
;
A
#
# COMPACT_ATOMS: atom_id res chain seq x y z
N ALA A 1 3.98 -0.43 -15.65
CA ALA A 1 3.04 -0.78 -16.73
C ALA A 1 3.19 0.13 -17.93
N PHE A 2 3.12 1.44 -17.73
CA PHE A 2 3.14 2.43 -18.82
C PHE A 2 4.37 2.30 -19.75
N HIS A 3 5.54 2.03 -19.20
CA HIS A 3 6.77 1.87 -19.98
C HIS A 3 7.05 0.43 -20.45
N GLY A 4 6.20 -0.54 -20.16
CA GLY A 4 6.32 -1.91 -20.65
C GLY A 4 7.53 -2.72 -20.15
N HIS A 5 8.24 -2.25 -19.14
CA HIS A 5 9.48 -2.87 -18.64
C HIS A 5 9.27 -3.91 -17.51
N ASP A 6 8.05 -4.08 -17.02
CA ASP A 6 7.77 -5.06 -15.95
C ASP A 6 7.51 -6.44 -16.57
N PRO A 7 8.40 -7.44 -16.38
CA PRO A 7 8.27 -8.77 -16.98
C PRO A 7 7.04 -9.55 -16.46
N ARG A 8 6.40 -9.08 -15.39
CA ARG A 8 5.17 -9.67 -14.83
C ARG A 8 3.92 -9.26 -15.61
N ARG A 9 4.02 -8.36 -16.59
CA ARG A 9 2.88 -7.76 -17.31
C ARG A 9 3.03 -8.04 -18.81
N ASN A 10 2.43 -9.12 -19.26
CA ASN A 10 2.45 -9.51 -20.66
C ASN A 10 1.54 -8.59 -21.51
N PRO A 11 1.92 -8.28 -22.76
CA PRO A 11 1.05 -7.60 -23.70
C PRO A 11 -0.29 -8.31 -23.86
N GLY A 12 -1.38 -7.55 -23.96
CA GLY A 12 -2.74 -8.05 -24.08
C GLY A 12 -3.45 -8.36 -22.74
N LEU A 13 -2.74 -8.24 -21.61
CA LEU A 13 -3.34 -8.40 -20.29
C LEU A 13 -4.16 -7.14 -19.91
N VAL A 14 -5.40 -7.33 -19.50
CA VAL A 14 -6.18 -6.28 -18.83
C VAL A 14 -5.55 -6.01 -17.46
N LEU A 15 -5.13 -4.77 -17.21
CA LEU A 15 -4.47 -4.36 -15.97
C LEU A 15 -5.50 -4.00 -14.88
N GLY A 16 -4.99 -3.57 -13.70
CA GLY A 16 -5.78 -3.07 -12.57
C GLY A 16 -6.06 -4.14 -11.52
N HIS A 17 -5.76 -3.81 -10.27
CA HIS A 17 -5.97 -4.69 -9.13
C HIS A 17 -6.52 -3.96 -7.89
N GLU A 18 -6.74 -2.68 -8.02
CA GLU A 18 -7.41 -1.81 -7.04
C GLU A 18 -8.82 -1.54 -7.57
N PHE A 19 -9.84 -2.06 -6.89
CA PHE A 19 -11.20 -2.00 -7.42
C PHE A 19 -12.26 -2.04 -6.34
N SER A 20 -13.42 -1.55 -6.71
CA SER A 20 -14.71 -1.83 -6.08
C SER A 20 -15.75 -2.10 -7.17
N GLY A 21 -16.79 -2.82 -6.86
CA GLY A 21 -17.79 -3.16 -7.85
C GLY A 21 -19.07 -3.71 -7.25
N VAL A 22 -20.00 -4.04 -8.14
CA VAL A 22 -21.24 -4.72 -7.79
C VAL A 22 -21.24 -6.09 -8.48
N VAL A 23 -21.57 -7.12 -7.75
CA VAL A 23 -21.65 -8.48 -8.29
C VAL A 23 -22.74 -8.55 -9.35
N ALA A 24 -22.34 -8.75 -10.61
CA ALA A 24 -23.27 -8.88 -11.73
C ALA A 24 -23.86 -10.30 -11.81
N GLU A 25 -23.02 -11.31 -11.61
CA GLU A 25 -23.39 -12.73 -11.59
C GLU A 25 -22.56 -13.49 -10.55
N SER A 26 -23.13 -14.51 -9.91
CA SER A 26 -22.45 -15.33 -8.93
C SER A 26 -22.94 -16.77 -8.97
N LEU A 27 -22.00 -17.70 -8.91
CA LEU A 27 -22.25 -19.12 -8.66
C LEU A 27 -21.99 -19.51 -7.20
N SER A 28 -21.60 -18.54 -6.37
CA SER A 28 -21.27 -18.75 -4.95
C SER A 28 -22.49 -18.49 -4.07
N THR A 29 -22.61 -19.29 -3.00
CA THR A 29 -23.61 -19.07 -1.94
C THR A 29 -23.22 -17.94 -0.97
N HIS A 30 -21.96 -17.50 -0.99
CA HIS A 30 -21.46 -16.47 -0.05
C HIS A 30 -21.68 -15.04 -0.54
N VAL A 31 -21.79 -14.85 -1.85
CA VAL A 31 -21.92 -13.52 -2.46
C VAL A 31 -22.97 -13.59 -3.56
N SER A 32 -24.06 -12.83 -3.42
CA SER A 32 -25.16 -12.80 -4.39
C SER A 32 -25.03 -11.64 -5.36
N LYS A 33 -25.75 -11.72 -6.50
CA LYS A 33 -25.94 -10.62 -7.43
C LYS A 33 -26.43 -9.37 -6.71
N GLY A 34 -25.92 -8.20 -7.07
CA GLY A 34 -26.24 -6.92 -6.46
C GLY A 34 -25.42 -6.56 -5.23
N THR A 35 -24.61 -7.49 -4.68
CA THR A 35 -23.75 -7.21 -3.53
C THR A 35 -22.62 -6.26 -3.92
N ARG A 36 -22.42 -5.22 -3.10
CA ARG A 36 -21.29 -4.28 -3.23
C ARG A 36 -20.01 -4.91 -2.63
N VAL A 37 -18.94 -4.94 -3.39
CA VAL A 37 -17.71 -5.66 -3.01
C VAL A 37 -16.46 -4.87 -3.39
N THR A 38 -15.38 -5.15 -2.69
CA THR A 38 -13.99 -5.06 -3.12
C THR A 38 -13.37 -6.45 -3.03
N GLY A 39 -12.07 -6.60 -3.18
CA GLY A 39 -11.47 -7.93 -3.05
C GLY A 39 -9.98 -7.91 -2.88
N ASN A 40 -9.47 -9.01 -2.34
CA ASN A 40 -8.04 -9.29 -2.34
C ASN A 40 -7.62 -9.74 -3.76
N PRO A 41 -6.75 -9.00 -4.46
CA PRO A 41 -6.32 -9.38 -5.80
C PRO A 41 -5.44 -10.62 -5.84
N LEU A 42 -4.89 -11.06 -4.69
CA LEU A 42 -4.09 -12.28 -4.60
C LEU A 42 -4.98 -13.51 -4.55
N ILE A 43 -4.78 -14.41 -5.52
CA ILE A 43 -5.45 -15.70 -5.61
C ILE A 43 -4.41 -16.78 -5.29
N THR A 44 -4.57 -17.45 -4.16
CA THR A 44 -3.60 -18.37 -3.57
C THR A 44 -4.07 -19.81 -3.63
N CYS A 45 -3.16 -20.77 -3.52
CA CYS A 45 -3.50 -22.20 -3.60
C CYS A 45 -4.34 -22.71 -2.42
N GLY A 46 -4.25 -22.08 -1.26
CA GLY A 46 -5.00 -22.43 -0.05
C GLY A 46 -4.46 -23.63 0.74
N VAL A 47 -3.45 -24.36 0.22
CA VAL A 47 -3.00 -25.64 0.80
C VAL A 47 -1.50 -25.69 1.14
N CYS A 48 -0.69 -24.75 0.69
CA CYS A 48 0.72 -24.69 1.06
C CYS A 48 0.91 -24.21 2.50
N GLU A 49 2.09 -24.43 3.04
CA GLU A 49 2.46 -24.03 4.39
C GLU A 49 2.08 -22.55 4.70
N TYR A 50 2.43 -21.63 3.81
CA TYR A 50 2.13 -20.21 3.98
C TYR A 50 0.63 -19.92 3.99
N CYS A 51 -0.15 -20.57 3.13
CA CYS A 51 -1.60 -20.43 3.11
C CYS A 51 -2.25 -20.95 4.39
N LEU A 52 -1.78 -22.09 4.90
CA LEU A 52 -2.28 -22.69 6.15
C LEU A 52 -1.93 -21.84 7.37
N GLN A 53 -0.83 -21.09 7.32
CA GLN A 53 -0.42 -20.12 8.35
C GLN A 53 -1.08 -18.73 8.21
N GLY A 54 -1.96 -18.51 7.22
CA GLY A 54 -2.54 -17.20 6.92
C GLY A 54 -1.58 -16.20 6.25
N ARG A 55 -0.39 -16.64 5.84
CA ARG A 55 0.64 -15.84 5.16
C ARG A 55 0.50 -15.93 3.63
N ASN A 56 -0.71 -15.67 3.15
CA ASN A 56 -1.11 -15.88 1.76
C ASN A 56 -0.25 -15.12 0.73
N ASN A 57 0.28 -13.96 1.11
CA ASN A 57 1.20 -13.16 0.31
C ASN A 57 2.52 -13.87 -0.02
N LEU A 58 2.88 -14.92 0.72
CA LEU A 58 4.08 -15.74 0.50
C LEU A 58 3.81 -17.04 -0.28
N CYS A 59 2.57 -17.29 -0.69
CA CYS A 59 2.23 -18.46 -1.49
C CYS A 59 3.01 -18.48 -2.81
N SER A 60 3.80 -19.53 -3.07
CA SER A 60 4.60 -19.67 -4.30
C SER A 60 3.72 -19.82 -5.55
N ASN A 61 2.51 -20.39 -5.39
CA ASN A 61 1.55 -20.62 -6.46
C ASN A 61 0.49 -19.51 -6.56
N ARG A 62 0.78 -18.31 -5.99
CA ARG A 62 -0.17 -17.20 -6.09
C ARG A 62 -0.24 -16.64 -7.50
N THR A 63 -1.43 -16.29 -7.90
CA THR A 63 -1.69 -15.43 -9.06
C THR A 63 -2.29 -14.11 -8.59
N MET A 64 -2.27 -13.09 -9.45
CA MET A 64 -2.76 -11.77 -9.08
C MET A 64 -3.59 -11.17 -10.21
N VAL A 65 -4.77 -10.68 -9.85
CA VAL A 65 -5.64 -9.89 -10.73
C VAL A 65 -4.85 -8.69 -11.26
N GLY A 66 -4.94 -8.42 -12.58
CA GLY A 66 -4.24 -7.31 -13.23
C GLY A 66 -2.73 -7.46 -13.39
N MET A 67 -2.14 -8.63 -13.05
CA MET A 67 -0.71 -8.91 -13.23
C MET A 67 -0.45 -10.26 -13.93
N THR A 68 -1.07 -11.33 -13.45
CA THR A 68 -0.96 -12.68 -14.03
C THR A 68 -2.32 -13.21 -14.49
N ARG A 69 -3.38 -12.49 -14.21
CA ARG A 69 -4.77 -12.73 -14.62
C ARG A 69 -5.38 -11.40 -15.07
N PRO A 70 -6.44 -11.43 -15.93
CA PRO A 70 -7.17 -10.23 -16.31
C PRO A 70 -7.63 -9.42 -15.10
N GLY A 71 -7.48 -8.11 -15.19
CA GLY A 71 -7.68 -7.17 -14.10
C GLY A 71 -8.95 -6.32 -14.23
N ALA A 72 -8.97 -5.25 -13.42
CA ALA A 72 -10.15 -4.43 -13.18
C ALA A 72 -10.28 -3.20 -14.10
N PHE A 73 -9.35 -2.97 -15.04
CA PHE A 73 -9.51 -1.91 -16.04
C PHE A 73 -10.48 -2.36 -17.14
N ALA A 74 -11.67 -2.77 -16.75
CA ALA A 74 -12.77 -3.27 -17.57
C ALA A 74 -14.10 -3.03 -16.88
N GLU A 75 -15.19 -3.07 -17.66
CA GLU A 75 -16.56 -2.96 -17.11
C GLU A 75 -16.91 -4.16 -16.22
N TYR A 76 -16.41 -5.34 -16.60
CA TYR A 76 -16.60 -6.59 -15.86
C TYR A 76 -15.29 -7.35 -15.71
N MET A 77 -15.14 -8.04 -14.58
CA MET A 77 -14.04 -8.97 -14.35
C MET A 77 -14.52 -10.24 -13.66
N SER A 78 -13.84 -11.33 -13.88
CA SER A 78 -14.08 -12.60 -13.17
C SER A 78 -13.06 -12.77 -12.05
N ILE A 79 -13.56 -13.06 -10.84
CA ILE A 79 -12.72 -13.24 -9.65
C ILE A 79 -13.32 -14.34 -8.76
N PRO A 80 -12.50 -15.18 -8.08
CA PRO A 80 -13.03 -16.17 -7.14
C PRO A 80 -13.78 -15.52 -5.98
N ALA A 81 -15.01 -15.95 -5.71
CA ALA A 81 -15.86 -15.39 -4.67
C ALA A 81 -15.21 -15.35 -3.28
N LYS A 82 -14.33 -16.32 -2.97
CA LYS A 82 -13.59 -16.40 -1.69
C LYS A 82 -12.63 -15.23 -1.45
N THR A 83 -12.27 -14.48 -2.49
CA THR A 83 -11.38 -13.30 -2.38
C THR A 83 -12.14 -11.99 -2.24
N LEU A 84 -13.47 -12.02 -2.42
CA LEU A 84 -14.33 -10.86 -2.32
C LEU A 84 -14.57 -10.48 -0.85
N ILE A 85 -14.67 -9.17 -0.62
CA ILE A 85 -14.97 -8.55 0.66
C ILE A 85 -16.25 -7.73 0.47
N ILE A 86 -17.29 -8.09 1.21
CA ILE A 86 -18.57 -7.38 1.18
C ILE A 86 -18.38 -6.01 1.84
N LEU A 87 -18.82 -4.97 1.17
CA LEU A 87 -18.68 -3.59 1.66
C LEU A 87 -19.79 -3.24 2.65
N PRO A 88 -19.48 -2.57 3.77
CA PRO A 88 -20.49 -1.97 4.61
C PRO A 88 -21.23 -0.88 3.84
N ALA A 89 -22.52 -0.69 4.17
CA ALA A 89 -23.40 0.27 3.46
C ALA A 89 -22.88 1.72 3.53
N SER A 90 -22.17 2.06 4.61
CA SER A 90 -21.61 3.41 4.85
C SER A 90 -20.37 3.73 4.02
N LEU A 91 -19.68 2.72 3.45
CA LEU A 91 -18.45 2.94 2.68
C LEU A 91 -18.79 3.25 1.23
N SER A 92 -18.25 4.36 0.69
CA SER A 92 -18.43 4.68 -0.74
C SER A 92 -17.62 3.72 -1.62
N MET A 93 -18.01 3.59 -2.89
CA MET A 93 -17.29 2.74 -3.85
C MET A 93 -15.88 3.28 -4.11
N ASP A 94 -15.72 4.61 -4.22
CA ASP A 94 -14.42 5.25 -4.43
C ASP A 94 -13.45 4.96 -3.28
N ALA A 95 -13.93 5.10 -2.03
CA ALA A 95 -13.11 4.76 -0.87
C ALA A 95 -12.81 3.26 -0.79
N ALA A 96 -13.76 2.41 -1.18
CA ALA A 96 -13.56 0.96 -1.19
C ALA A 96 -12.51 0.49 -2.21
N ALA A 97 -12.37 1.20 -3.33
CA ALA A 97 -11.32 0.92 -4.33
C ALA A 97 -9.90 1.12 -3.76
N LEU A 98 -9.73 1.94 -2.72
CA LEU A 98 -8.45 2.17 -2.04
C LEU A 98 -8.10 1.08 -1.01
N THR A 99 -8.93 0.04 -0.84
CA THR A 99 -8.70 -1.03 0.15
C THR A 99 -7.38 -1.77 -0.09
N GLU A 100 -7.03 -2.05 -1.33
CA GLU A 100 -5.79 -2.77 -1.67
C GLU A 100 -4.55 -1.94 -1.31
N PRO A 101 -4.36 -0.70 -1.79
CA PRO A 101 -3.20 0.11 -1.42
C PRO A 101 -3.17 0.45 0.08
N ALA A 102 -4.34 0.62 0.73
CA ALA A 102 -4.42 0.79 2.18
C ALA A 102 -3.93 -0.47 2.92
N ALA A 103 -4.32 -1.67 2.46
CA ALA A 103 -3.85 -2.93 3.03
C ALA A 103 -2.32 -3.08 2.89
N THR A 104 -1.73 -2.62 1.80
CA THR A 104 -0.27 -2.58 1.62
C THR A 104 0.40 -1.69 2.67
N ALA A 105 -0.14 -0.50 2.91
CA ALA A 105 0.37 0.42 3.94
C ALA A 105 0.20 -0.15 5.36
N VAL A 106 -0.97 -0.72 5.69
CA VAL A 106 -1.23 -1.41 6.97
C VAL A 106 -0.24 -2.56 7.18
N HIS A 107 0.00 -3.38 6.16
CA HIS A 107 0.91 -4.51 6.25
C HIS A 107 2.35 -4.05 6.54
N ALA A 108 2.82 -3.03 5.83
CA ALA A 108 4.14 -2.44 6.04
C ALA A 108 4.30 -1.90 7.47
N ILE A 109 3.32 -1.15 7.98
CA ILE A 109 3.33 -0.60 9.34
C ILE A 109 3.31 -1.73 10.38
N ASN A 110 2.45 -2.75 10.21
CA ASN A 110 2.35 -3.89 11.13
C ASN A 110 3.65 -4.71 11.20
N LEU A 111 4.35 -4.88 10.09
CA LEU A 111 5.66 -5.53 10.10
C LEU A 111 6.69 -4.68 10.84
N SER A 112 6.68 -3.37 10.62
CA SER A 112 7.60 -2.43 11.27
C SER A 112 7.38 -2.36 12.78
N MET A 113 6.13 -2.36 13.24
CA MET A 113 5.80 -2.34 14.67
C MET A 113 6.38 -3.54 15.43
N LYS A 114 6.57 -4.69 14.77
CA LYS A 114 7.20 -5.88 15.38
C LYS A 114 8.71 -5.70 15.59
N ALA A 115 9.35 -4.80 14.86
CA ALA A 115 10.78 -4.53 14.93
C ALA A 115 11.10 -3.29 15.77
N LEU A 116 10.12 -2.40 16.00
CA LEU A 116 10.30 -1.23 16.85
C LEU A 116 10.45 -1.63 18.32
N HIS A 117 11.36 -0.97 19.02
CA HIS A 117 11.63 -1.19 20.45
C HIS A 117 10.79 -0.31 21.39
N ARG A 118 9.90 0.52 20.84
CA ARG A 118 8.94 1.37 21.57
C ARG A 118 7.60 1.42 20.83
N PRO A 119 6.51 1.83 21.51
CA PRO A 119 5.22 2.05 20.88
C PRO A 119 5.32 3.04 19.72
N ILE A 120 4.62 2.76 18.62
CA ILE A 120 4.68 3.59 17.40
C ILE A 120 4.22 5.03 17.65
N GLN A 121 3.35 5.25 18.63
CA GLN A 121 2.84 6.56 19.05
C GLN A 121 3.95 7.49 19.59
N GLU A 122 5.01 6.89 20.17
CA GLU A 122 6.15 7.60 20.75
C GLU A 122 7.28 7.80 19.75
N CYS A 123 7.15 7.25 18.55
CA CYS A 123 8.16 7.34 17.51
C CYS A 123 8.12 8.69 16.79
N ASN A 124 9.30 9.19 16.43
CA ASN A 124 9.43 10.16 15.35
C ASN A 124 9.40 9.42 14.02
N VAL A 125 8.43 9.71 13.18
CA VAL A 125 8.18 8.96 11.94
C VAL A 125 8.37 9.84 10.71
N LEU A 126 9.10 9.31 9.72
CA LEU A 126 9.26 9.93 8.41
C LEU A 126 8.60 9.05 7.34
N VAL A 127 7.72 9.64 6.54
CA VAL A 127 7.23 9.05 5.28
C VAL A 127 7.95 9.73 4.12
N ILE A 128 8.62 8.95 3.28
CA ILE A 128 9.27 9.46 2.06
C ILE A 128 8.36 9.16 0.87
N GLY A 129 7.88 10.22 0.22
CA GLY A 129 6.90 10.17 -0.87
C GLY A 129 5.45 10.32 -0.39
N GLY A 130 4.76 11.32 -0.94
CA GLY A 130 3.35 11.64 -0.67
C GLY A 130 2.39 11.17 -1.77
N GLY A 131 2.75 10.12 -2.52
CA GLY A 131 1.86 9.44 -3.47
C GLY A 131 0.77 8.63 -2.76
N ALA A 132 0.04 7.78 -3.51
CA ALA A 132 -1.08 7.00 -2.96
C ALA A 132 -0.69 6.20 -1.71
N ILE A 133 0.39 5.43 -1.77
CA ILE A 133 0.84 4.62 -0.63
C ILE A 133 1.32 5.50 0.53
N GLY A 134 2.09 6.57 0.25
CA GLY A 134 2.59 7.45 1.31
C GLY A 134 1.49 8.24 2.00
N MET A 135 0.50 8.70 1.24
CA MET A 135 -0.69 9.38 1.80
C MET A 135 -1.49 8.44 2.71
N LEU A 136 -1.75 7.21 2.24
CA LEU A 136 -2.46 6.19 3.03
C LEU A 136 -1.65 5.78 4.27
N ALA A 137 -0.33 5.61 4.14
CA ALA A 137 0.54 5.34 5.28
C ALA A 137 0.50 6.48 6.31
N ALA A 138 0.55 7.72 5.87
CA ALA A 138 0.48 8.88 6.76
C ALA A 138 -0.88 8.99 7.49
N LEU A 139 -2.00 8.76 6.79
CA LEU A 139 -3.33 8.69 7.39
C LEU A 139 -3.43 7.58 8.44
N LEU A 140 -2.92 6.39 8.13
CA LEU A 140 -2.91 5.25 9.06
C LEU A 140 -2.02 5.50 10.28
N LEU A 141 -0.83 6.09 10.08
CA LEU A 141 0.06 6.46 11.19
C LEU A 141 -0.61 7.46 12.14
N LYS A 142 -1.33 8.46 11.61
CA LYS A 142 -2.15 9.38 12.43
C LYS A 142 -3.27 8.64 13.14
N HIS A 143 -3.96 7.72 12.45
CA HIS A 143 -4.99 6.87 13.06
C HIS A 143 -4.45 6.01 14.20
N PHE A 144 -3.22 5.50 14.07
CA PHE A 144 -2.52 4.77 15.14
C PHE A 144 -1.97 5.65 16.25
N GLY A 145 -2.18 6.97 16.19
CA GLY A 145 -1.83 7.91 17.24
C GLY A 145 -0.42 8.48 17.16
N VAL A 146 0.27 8.36 16.02
CA VAL A 146 1.59 8.98 15.84
C VAL A 146 1.46 10.50 15.87
N ILE A 147 2.16 11.12 16.81
CA ILE A 147 2.16 12.59 17.00
C ILE A 147 3.22 13.23 16.09
N ASN A 148 4.45 12.73 16.14
CA ASN A 148 5.60 13.30 15.44
C ASN A 148 5.74 12.64 14.06
N LEU A 149 4.92 13.10 13.11
CA LEU A 149 4.90 12.63 11.73
C LEU A 149 5.37 13.72 10.77
N VAL A 150 6.32 13.38 9.91
CA VAL A 150 6.80 14.20 8.80
C VAL A 150 6.64 13.46 7.49
N VAL A 151 6.18 14.15 6.45
CA VAL A 151 6.14 13.60 5.08
C VAL A 151 7.06 14.40 4.18
N ALA A 152 8.03 13.75 3.55
CA ALA A 152 8.92 14.33 2.55
C ALA A 152 8.35 14.07 1.14
N GLU A 153 7.95 15.13 0.44
CA GLU A 153 7.34 15.06 -0.89
C GLU A 153 7.79 16.24 -1.76
N THR A 154 8.21 15.98 -2.99
CA THR A 154 8.71 17.00 -3.92
C THR A 154 7.59 17.80 -4.59
N ASN A 155 6.44 17.16 -4.82
CA ASN A 155 5.31 17.79 -5.52
C ASN A 155 4.50 18.70 -4.56
N PRO A 156 4.39 20.01 -4.83
CA PRO A 156 3.69 20.94 -3.95
C PRO A 156 2.18 20.66 -3.82
N LEU A 157 1.53 20.14 -4.87
CA LEU A 157 0.10 19.82 -4.80
C LEU A 157 -0.15 18.61 -3.87
N ARG A 158 0.76 17.62 -3.88
CA ARG A 158 0.67 16.49 -2.95
C ARG A 158 0.95 16.93 -1.51
N ARG A 159 1.93 17.82 -1.29
CA ARG A 159 2.16 18.41 0.04
C ARG A 159 0.90 19.13 0.55
N ALA A 160 0.26 19.96 -0.28
CA ALA A 160 -0.98 20.64 0.09
C ALA A 160 -2.10 19.65 0.45
N SER A 161 -2.24 18.54 -0.30
CA SER A 161 -3.21 17.49 0.04
C SER A 161 -2.90 16.81 1.38
N ILE A 162 -1.62 16.56 1.67
CA ILE A 162 -1.20 15.99 2.96
C ILE A 162 -1.50 16.95 4.10
N ASP A 163 -1.17 18.23 3.95
CA ASP A 163 -1.49 19.25 4.95
C ASP A 163 -2.99 19.33 5.24
N GLN A 164 -3.81 19.24 4.20
CA GLN A 164 -5.26 19.30 4.30
C GLN A 164 -5.87 18.07 4.98
N TYR A 165 -5.45 16.86 4.61
CA TYR A 165 -6.15 15.63 5.00
C TYR A 165 -5.44 14.84 6.11
N VAL A 166 -4.13 14.97 6.26
CA VAL A 166 -3.35 14.27 7.31
C VAL A 166 -3.06 15.19 8.49
N SER A 167 -2.94 16.49 8.25
CA SER A 167 -2.57 17.49 9.26
C SER A 167 -1.25 17.14 9.95
N CYS A 168 -0.20 16.91 9.17
CA CYS A 168 1.15 16.67 9.65
C CYS A 168 2.16 17.59 8.95
N LYS A 169 3.37 17.68 9.48
CA LYS A 169 4.44 18.46 8.86
C LYS A 169 4.84 17.86 7.51
N THR A 170 4.90 18.69 6.47
CA THR A 170 5.48 18.34 5.17
C THR A 170 6.80 19.06 4.93
N ILE A 171 7.71 18.44 4.19
CA ILE A 171 8.95 19.05 3.72
C ILE A 171 9.16 18.75 2.24
N ASP A 172 9.79 19.70 1.54
CA ASP A 172 10.33 19.46 0.21
C ASP A 172 11.80 19.01 0.34
N PRO A 173 12.12 17.74 0.06
CA PRO A 173 13.48 17.24 0.23
C PRO A 173 14.49 17.80 -0.76
N ILE A 174 14.04 18.55 -1.79
CA ILE A 174 14.93 19.26 -2.72
C ILE A 174 15.48 20.53 -2.07
N THR A 175 14.64 21.24 -1.32
CA THR A 175 15.00 22.53 -0.69
C THR A 175 15.39 22.39 0.78
N HIS A 176 14.93 21.34 1.45
CA HIS A 176 15.17 21.07 2.87
C HIS A 176 15.54 19.60 3.05
N SER A 177 16.81 19.34 3.28
CA SER A 177 17.28 17.97 3.55
C SER A 177 16.55 17.35 4.74
N VAL A 178 16.32 16.05 4.69
CA VAL A 178 15.83 15.30 5.85
C VAL A 178 16.85 15.39 6.99
N THR A 179 16.36 15.55 8.21
CA THR A 179 17.24 15.68 9.38
C THR A 179 17.89 14.34 9.68
N GLU A 180 19.22 14.33 9.83
CA GLU A 180 20.05 13.17 10.11
C GLU A 180 19.74 12.56 11.49
N ASN A 181 19.82 11.23 11.62
CA ASN A 181 19.72 10.52 12.90
C ASN A 181 18.52 10.96 13.79
N THR A 182 17.37 11.23 13.17
CA THR A 182 16.24 11.88 13.87
C THR A 182 15.04 10.98 14.05
N TYR A 183 14.83 10.03 13.13
CA TYR A 183 13.60 9.24 13.10
C TYR A 183 13.80 7.84 13.67
N ASP A 184 12.81 7.38 14.43
CA ASP A 184 12.76 6.03 14.97
C ASP A 184 12.20 5.04 13.93
N TYR A 185 11.34 5.57 13.01
CA TYR A 185 10.76 4.81 11.92
C TYR A 185 10.74 5.62 10.63
N VAL A 186 11.20 5.02 9.54
CA VAL A 186 11.15 5.60 8.19
C VAL A 186 10.43 4.62 7.27
N ILE A 187 9.43 5.11 6.52
CA ILE A 187 8.78 4.33 5.45
C ILE A 187 9.04 5.00 4.11
N ASP A 188 9.77 4.31 3.23
CA ASP A 188 10.06 4.77 1.87
C ASP A 188 9.01 4.23 0.89
N CYS A 189 8.12 5.13 0.45
CA CYS A 189 7.04 4.84 -0.49
C CYS A 189 7.41 5.18 -1.95
N VAL A 190 8.65 5.55 -2.24
CA VAL A 190 9.17 5.87 -3.58
C VAL A 190 10.05 4.73 -4.10
N GLY A 191 11.09 4.38 -3.37
CA GLY A 191 11.94 3.22 -3.67
C GLY A 191 12.90 3.44 -4.83
N ASN A 192 13.58 4.58 -4.87
CA ASN A 192 14.72 4.81 -5.75
C ASN A 192 16.01 5.00 -4.93
N LYS A 193 17.15 5.08 -5.61
CA LYS A 193 18.47 5.22 -4.97
C LYS A 193 18.53 6.40 -3.99
N LEU A 194 18.02 7.56 -4.39
CA LEU A 194 18.09 8.78 -3.56
C LEU A 194 17.22 8.66 -2.31
N THR A 195 16.01 8.12 -2.44
CA THR A 195 15.10 7.97 -1.29
C THR A 195 15.60 6.90 -0.32
N ARG A 196 16.21 5.82 -0.81
CA ARG A 196 16.86 4.82 0.05
C ARG A 196 18.01 5.42 0.83
N GLN A 197 18.90 6.19 0.17
CA GLN A 197 19.98 6.90 0.84
C GLN A 197 19.43 7.90 1.89
N SER A 198 18.41 8.67 1.54
CA SER A 198 17.76 9.60 2.49
C SER A 198 17.19 8.88 3.70
N ALA A 199 16.60 7.68 3.52
CA ALA A 199 16.09 6.88 4.62
C ALA A 199 17.21 6.46 5.59
N PHE A 200 18.37 6.03 5.06
CA PHE A 200 19.54 5.67 5.89
C PHE A 200 20.16 6.88 6.61
N VAL A 201 20.15 8.05 6.00
CA VAL A 201 20.61 9.29 6.66
C VAL A 201 19.66 9.70 7.78
N ALA A 202 18.36 9.59 7.56
CA ALA A 202 17.33 10.06 8.48
C ALA A 202 17.14 9.17 9.72
N ILE A 203 17.40 7.87 9.60
CA ILE A 203 17.13 6.90 10.66
C ILE A 203 18.13 6.99 11.80
N LYS A 204 17.66 6.85 13.05
CA LYS A 204 18.49 6.70 14.24
C LYS A 204 19.13 5.30 14.31
N PRO A 205 20.26 5.15 15.01
CA PRO A 205 20.73 3.82 15.40
C PRO A 205 19.64 3.03 16.12
N GLY A 206 19.41 1.79 15.69
CA GLY A 206 18.34 0.94 16.23
C GLY A 206 16.93 1.26 15.71
N GLY A 207 16.78 2.25 14.81
CA GLY A 207 15.51 2.55 14.15
C GLY A 207 15.18 1.55 13.04
N VAL A 208 13.94 1.63 12.53
CA VAL A 208 13.39 0.72 11.52
C VAL A 208 13.15 1.46 10.21
N ILE A 209 13.66 0.92 9.10
CA ILE A 209 13.35 1.37 7.75
C ILE A 209 12.48 0.33 7.06
N MET A 210 11.35 0.75 6.49
CA MET A 210 10.49 -0.07 5.65
C MET A 210 10.49 0.47 4.21
N HIS A 211 11.05 -0.30 3.29
CA HIS A 211 10.98 0.01 1.86
C HIS A 211 9.75 -0.64 1.23
N VAL A 212 8.80 0.18 0.78
CA VAL A 212 7.56 -0.24 0.09
C VAL A 212 7.61 0.14 -1.38
N GLY A 213 8.20 1.29 -1.69
CA GLY A 213 8.32 1.80 -3.05
C GLY A 213 9.25 0.96 -3.92
N LEU A 214 8.91 0.86 -5.21
CA LEU A 214 9.62 0.05 -6.20
C LEU A 214 9.83 0.84 -7.50
N GLN A 215 10.17 2.12 -7.41
CA GLN A 215 10.39 2.95 -8.59
C GLN A 215 11.60 2.48 -9.40
N ASP A 216 12.63 2.00 -8.71
CA ASP A 216 13.84 1.48 -9.34
C ASP A 216 14.25 0.14 -8.70
N TRP A 217 14.22 -0.94 -9.50
CA TRP A 217 14.61 -2.28 -9.09
C TRP A 217 16.13 -2.47 -9.01
N ALA A 218 16.88 -1.64 -9.72
CA ALA A 218 18.33 -1.76 -9.85
C ALA A 218 19.10 -0.96 -8.81
N SER A 219 18.42 -0.17 -8.00
CA SER A 219 19.05 0.73 -7.03
C SER A 219 19.11 0.16 -5.61
#